data_e72be9e94bb6051448408741476bcd3c
#
_entry.id   e72be9e94bb6051448408741476bcd3c
#
_cell.length_a   1.000
_cell.length_b   1.000
_cell.length_c   1.000
_cell.angle_alpha   90.00
_cell.angle_beta   90.00
_cell.angle_gamma   90.00
#
_symmetry.space_group_name_H-M   'P 1'
#
loop_
_entity.id
_entity.type
_entity.pdbx_description
1 polymer ?
#
loop_
_entity_poly.entity_id
_entity_poly.type
_entity_poly.pdbx_seq_one_letter_code
_entity_poly.pdbx_strand_id
1 'polypeptide(L)'
;KYAKENGVNISCISDIFCGCGTVAFEAKRQNINFWGCDINPVATLIARVKSEEYNLSTLINDYHIICDEYSSIEINESEYLQANERLQYWFDQAHYNDLKRLLLSINRLPNNKYRRAFLCLFSSILKSCSRWLTKSIKPQIDPNKIPADVFSAFEMQYNKFIKILEQEGVHTKSKVDIVTGNF
;
A
#
# COMPACT_ATOMS: atom_id res chain seq x y z
N LYS A 1 -18.73 18.07 -11.10
CA LYS A 1 -20.00 18.14 -11.85
C LYS A 1 -20.54 19.57 -11.83
N TYR A 2 -20.92 20.14 -10.68
CA TYR A 2 -21.49 21.49 -10.54
C TYR A 2 -20.61 22.59 -11.19
N ALA A 3 -19.31 22.59 -10.97
CA ALA A 3 -18.39 23.57 -11.54
C ALA A 3 -18.43 23.55 -13.09
N LYS A 4 -18.38 22.35 -13.69
CA LYS A 4 -18.46 22.19 -15.16
C LYS A 4 -19.81 22.65 -15.71
N GLU A 5 -20.92 22.35 -15.01
CA GLU A 5 -22.29 22.78 -15.40
C GLU A 5 -22.45 24.30 -15.35
N ASN A 6 -21.67 24.98 -14.50
CA ASN A 6 -21.69 26.44 -14.37
C ASN A 6 -20.51 27.13 -15.10
N GLY A 7 -19.80 26.45 -16.00
CA GLY A 7 -18.74 27.04 -16.80
C GLY A 7 -17.48 27.40 -16.02
N VAL A 8 -17.31 26.86 -14.79
CA VAL A 8 -16.10 27.11 -13.98
C VAL A 8 -15.00 26.16 -14.41
N ASN A 9 -13.89 26.72 -14.89
CA ASN A 9 -12.70 25.95 -15.25
C ASN A 9 -11.85 25.70 -14.01
N ILE A 10 -11.74 24.44 -13.59
CA ILE A 10 -10.92 24.02 -12.46
C ILE A 10 -9.60 23.49 -12.99
N SER A 11 -8.51 24.18 -12.65
CA SER A 11 -7.15 23.77 -13.02
C SER A 11 -6.42 22.99 -11.94
N CYS A 12 -6.81 23.19 -10.65
CA CYS A 12 -6.22 22.51 -9.51
C CYS A 12 -7.26 22.32 -8.40
N ILE A 13 -7.13 21.19 -7.69
CA ILE A 13 -7.91 20.88 -6.49
C ILE A 13 -6.93 20.68 -5.34
N SER A 14 -7.26 21.17 -4.13
CA SER A 14 -6.50 20.91 -2.92
C SER A 14 -7.37 20.28 -1.84
N ASP A 15 -6.76 19.36 -1.07
CA ASP A 15 -7.41 18.66 0.05
C ASP A 15 -6.40 18.46 1.20
N ILE A 16 -6.61 19.18 2.30
CA ILE A 16 -5.73 19.14 3.48
C ILE A 16 -5.96 17.94 4.39
N PHE A 17 -6.94 17.11 4.09
CA PHE A 17 -7.26 15.84 4.76
C PHE A 17 -7.48 14.74 3.73
N CYS A 18 -6.53 14.60 2.79
CA CYS A 18 -6.71 13.79 1.58
C CYS A 18 -6.86 12.28 1.84
N GLY A 19 -6.55 11.81 3.06
CA GLY A 19 -6.69 10.40 3.42
C GLY A 19 -6.02 9.47 2.42
N CYS A 20 -6.73 8.45 1.97
CA CYS A 20 -6.26 7.49 0.96
C CYS A 20 -6.39 7.99 -0.49
N GLY A 21 -6.57 9.31 -0.71
CA GLY A 21 -6.46 9.95 -2.02
C GLY A 21 -7.61 9.72 -2.99
N THR A 22 -8.85 9.57 -2.52
CA THR A 22 -9.99 9.39 -3.43
C THR A 22 -10.18 10.61 -4.32
N VAL A 23 -10.10 11.82 -3.75
CA VAL A 23 -10.20 13.08 -4.51
C VAL A 23 -9.00 13.25 -5.45
N ALA A 24 -7.79 12.88 -5.01
CA ALA A 24 -6.58 12.91 -5.83
C ALA A 24 -6.72 12.04 -7.09
N PHE A 25 -7.22 10.81 -6.91
CA PHE A 25 -7.44 9.88 -8.00
C PHE A 25 -8.50 10.37 -8.99
N GLU A 26 -9.62 10.90 -8.51
CA GLU A 26 -10.66 11.46 -9.37
C GLU A 26 -10.20 12.75 -10.09
N ALA A 27 -9.41 13.59 -9.44
CA ALA A 27 -8.80 14.76 -10.09
C ALA A 27 -7.88 14.32 -11.24
N LYS A 28 -7.03 13.33 -10.99
CA LYS A 28 -6.17 12.75 -12.02
C LYS A 28 -6.97 12.22 -13.21
N ARG A 29 -8.01 11.44 -12.98
CA ARG A 29 -8.89 10.92 -14.06
C ARG A 29 -9.54 12.01 -14.91
N GLN A 30 -9.77 13.19 -14.33
CA GLN A 30 -10.33 14.35 -15.02
C GLN A 30 -9.26 15.28 -15.58
N ASN A 31 -7.98 14.89 -15.55
CA ASN A 31 -6.82 15.70 -15.97
C ASN A 31 -6.75 17.07 -15.25
N ILE A 32 -7.06 17.08 -13.94
CA ILE A 32 -7.00 18.24 -13.05
C ILE A 32 -5.82 18.04 -12.11
N ASN A 33 -5.01 19.08 -11.91
CA ASN A 33 -3.92 19.01 -10.94
C ASN A 33 -4.47 18.87 -9.52
N PHE A 34 -3.73 18.16 -8.67
CA PHE A 34 -4.10 17.96 -7.29
C PHE A 34 -2.92 18.21 -6.36
N TRP A 35 -3.20 18.88 -5.25
CA TRP A 35 -2.31 18.95 -4.11
C TRP A 35 -3.06 18.52 -2.85
N GLY A 36 -2.43 17.69 -2.01
CA GLY A 36 -3.07 17.27 -0.78
C GLY A 36 -2.09 16.82 0.30
N CYS A 37 -2.58 16.78 1.53
CA CYS A 37 -1.82 16.29 2.66
C CYS A 37 -2.68 15.46 3.61
N ASP A 38 -2.00 14.63 4.39
CA ASP A 38 -2.59 13.90 5.51
C ASP A 38 -1.50 13.60 6.54
N ILE A 39 -1.87 13.54 7.82
CA ILE A 39 -0.96 13.20 8.91
C ILE A 39 -0.61 11.71 8.92
N ASN A 40 -1.50 10.86 8.40
CA ASN A 40 -1.32 9.41 8.41
C ASN A 40 -0.39 8.96 7.25
N PRO A 41 0.82 8.47 7.55
CA PRO A 41 1.78 8.08 6.51
C PRO A 41 1.30 6.87 5.67
N VAL A 42 0.45 6.01 6.21
CA VAL A 42 -0.14 4.89 5.45
C VAL A 42 -1.19 5.41 4.47
N ALA A 43 -2.01 6.38 4.88
CA ALA A 43 -2.99 6.99 4.01
C ALA A 43 -2.32 7.71 2.84
N THR A 44 -1.29 8.52 3.10
CA THR A 44 -0.53 9.21 2.03
C THR A 44 0.25 8.24 1.15
N LEU A 45 0.74 7.11 1.68
CA LEU A 45 1.33 6.04 0.88
C LEU A 45 0.31 5.50 -0.14
N ILE A 46 -0.89 5.17 0.31
CA ILE A 46 -1.97 4.66 -0.54
C ILE A 46 -2.36 5.71 -1.60
N ALA A 47 -2.50 6.98 -1.18
CA ALA A 47 -2.85 8.08 -2.07
C ALA A 47 -1.82 8.28 -3.19
N ARG A 48 -0.52 8.24 -2.86
CA ARG A 48 0.58 8.32 -3.83
C ARG A 48 0.54 7.14 -4.79
N VAL A 49 0.44 5.92 -4.28
CA VAL A 49 0.41 4.70 -5.11
C VAL A 49 -0.74 4.71 -6.11
N LYS A 50 -1.93 5.14 -5.70
CA LYS A 50 -3.10 5.29 -6.60
C LYS A 50 -2.91 6.36 -7.67
N SER A 51 -2.10 7.36 -7.39
CA SER A 51 -1.93 8.53 -8.27
C SER A 51 -0.71 8.41 -9.19
N GLU A 52 0.17 7.43 -8.97
CA GLU A 52 1.35 7.22 -9.80
C GLU A 52 1.02 6.41 -11.07
N GLU A 53 1.93 6.46 -12.04
CA GLU A 53 1.89 5.63 -13.25
C GLU A 53 3.01 4.60 -13.16
N TYR A 54 2.73 3.37 -13.54
CA TYR A 54 3.68 2.28 -13.43
C TYR A 54 3.95 1.64 -14.80
N ASN A 55 5.20 1.29 -15.03
CA ASN A 55 5.57 0.39 -16.13
C ASN A 55 5.39 -1.05 -15.64
N LEU A 56 4.55 -1.82 -16.35
CA LEU A 56 4.22 -3.19 -15.97
C LEU A 56 5.43 -4.12 -16.00
N SER A 57 6.30 -3.99 -17.01
CA SER A 57 7.51 -4.82 -17.10
C SER A 57 8.44 -4.60 -15.90
N THR A 58 8.57 -3.36 -15.43
CA THR A 58 9.36 -3.05 -14.23
C THR A 58 8.71 -3.63 -12.98
N LEU A 59 7.37 -3.52 -12.81
CA LEU A 59 6.66 -4.13 -11.68
C LEU A 59 6.81 -5.65 -11.64
N ILE A 60 6.73 -6.30 -12.80
CA ILE A 60 6.91 -7.75 -12.91
C ILE A 60 8.34 -8.15 -12.52
N ASN A 61 9.35 -7.43 -13.03
CA ASN A 61 10.74 -7.69 -12.68
C ASN A 61 11.00 -7.47 -11.18
N ASP A 62 10.51 -6.37 -10.62
CA ASP A 62 10.67 -6.07 -9.19
C ASP A 62 9.95 -7.12 -8.31
N TYR A 63 8.81 -7.65 -8.75
CA TYR A 63 8.15 -8.76 -8.07
C TYR A 63 9.02 -10.04 -8.05
N HIS A 64 9.65 -10.38 -9.17
CA HIS A 64 10.58 -11.52 -9.20
C HIS A 64 11.78 -11.32 -8.26
N ILE A 65 12.34 -10.10 -8.21
CA ILE A 65 13.40 -9.78 -7.24
C ILE A 65 12.90 -10.01 -5.80
N ILE A 66 11.67 -9.58 -5.47
CA ILE A 66 11.08 -9.82 -4.14
C ILE A 66 10.96 -11.32 -3.86
N CYS A 67 10.53 -12.15 -4.82
CA CYS A 67 10.41 -13.59 -4.67
C CYS A 67 11.76 -14.24 -4.35
N ASP A 68 12.79 -13.90 -5.12
CA ASP A 68 14.15 -14.43 -4.96
C ASP A 68 14.74 -14.03 -3.60
N GLU A 69 14.60 -12.75 -3.24
CA GLU A 69 15.06 -12.22 -1.95
C GLU A 69 14.29 -12.85 -0.78
N TYR A 70 12.96 -13.00 -0.90
CA TYR A 70 12.15 -13.64 0.12
C TYR A 70 12.59 -15.08 0.39
N SER A 71 12.96 -15.80 -0.65
CA SER A 71 13.44 -17.20 -0.55
C SER A 71 14.83 -17.30 0.09
N SER A 72 15.66 -16.27 -0.03
CA SER A 72 17.06 -16.25 0.44
C SER A 72 17.25 -15.68 1.85
N ILE A 73 16.32 -14.85 2.34
CA ILE A 73 16.44 -14.18 3.63
C ILE A 73 16.11 -15.17 4.77
N GLU A 74 17.06 -15.38 5.66
CA GLU A 74 16.84 -16.07 6.93
C GLU A 74 16.51 -15.05 8.03
N ILE A 75 15.51 -15.35 8.85
CA ILE A 75 15.14 -14.56 10.02
C ILE A 75 15.56 -15.30 11.27
N ASN A 76 16.32 -14.64 12.14
CA ASN A 76 16.72 -15.22 13.41
C ASN A 76 15.51 -15.37 14.33
N GLU A 77 15.33 -16.54 14.94
CA GLU A 77 14.23 -16.82 15.86
C GLU A 77 14.18 -15.85 17.06
N SER A 78 15.34 -15.38 17.51
CA SER A 78 15.41 -14.41 18.61
C SER A 78 14.80 -13.05 18.27
N GLU A 79 14.63 -12.72 17.00
CA GLU A 79 14.08 -11.42 16.58
C GLU A 79 12.60 -11.26 16.94
N TYR A 80 11.85 -12.34 16.90
CA TYR A 80 10.46 -12.31 17.37
C TYR A 80 10.36 -12.04 18.88
N LEU A 81 11.24 -12.65 19.67
CA LEU A 81 11.27 -12.44 21.13
C LEU A 81 11.65 -11.01 21.52
N GLN A 82 12.43 -10.33 20.68
CA GLN A 82 12.84 -8.93 20.86
C GLN A 82 11.87 -7.93 20.19
N ALA A 83 10.86 -8.43 19.47
CA ALA A 83 9.91 -7.57 18.80
C ALA A 83 9.03 -6.80 19.81
N ASN A 84 8.49 -5.67 19.36
CA ASN A 84 7.54 -4.90 20.16
C ASN A 84 6.36 -5.78 20.59
N GLU A 85 5.93 -5.68 21.86
CA GLU A 85 4.83 -6.45 22.45
C GLU A 85 3.54 -6.36 21.63
N ARG A 86 3.25 -5.23 20.97
CA ARG A 86 2.10 -5.10 20.08
C ARG A 86 2.20 -6.01 18.85
N LEU A 87 3.40 -6.21 18.31
CA LEU A 87 3.61 -7.12 17.18
C LEU A 87 3.42 -8.57 17.62
N GLN A 88 3.97 -8.96 18.77
CA GLN A 88 3.77 -10.28 19.36
C GLN A 88 2.28 -10.53 19.72
N TYR A 89 1.56 -9.48 20.13
CA TYR A 89 0.12 -9.58 20.40
C TYR A 89 -0.68 -9.90 19.14
N TRP A 90 -0.36 -9.26 17.99
CA TRP A 90 -1.11 -9.41 16.76
C TRP A 90 -0.68 -10.58 15.88
N PHE A 91 0.58 -10.98 15.94
CA PHE A 91 1.16 -12.01 15.09
C PHE A 91 1.79 -13.10 15.93
N ASP A 92 1.65 -14.35 15.52
CA ASP A 92 2.52 -15.41 16.00
C ASP A 92 3.91 -15.34 15.35
N GLN A 93 4.84 -16.14 15.86
CA GLN A 93 6.24 -16.12 15.41
C GLN A 93 6.38 -16.42 13.92
N ALA A 94 5.63 -17.37 13.37
CA ALA A 94 5.74 -17.76 11.97
C ALA A 94 5.31 -16.60 11.07
N HIS A 95 4.12 -16.03 11.29
CA HIS A 95 3.62 -14.90 10.51
C HIS A 95 4.47 -13.64 10.68
N TYR A 96 4.99 -13.38 11.89
CA TYR A 96 5.92 -12.27 12.10
C TYR A 96 7.19 -12.43 11.28
N ASN A 97 7.81 -13.62 11.28
CA ASN A 97 9.03 -13.89 10.54
C ASN A 97 8.80 -13.76 9.03
N ASP A 98 7.69 -14.27 8.53
CA ASP A 98 7.34 -14.17 7.11
C ASP A 98 7.05 -12.74 6.67
N LEU A 99 6.30 -11.97 7.48
CA LEU A 99 6.08 -10.53 7.23
C LEU A 99 7.39 -9.75 7.28
N LYS A 100 8.28 -10.06 8.20
CA LYS A 100 9.60 -9.42 8.28
C LYS A 100 10.45 -9.75 7.08
N ARG A 101 10.50 -11.01 6.66
CA ARG A 101 11.19 -11.47 5.45
C ARG A 101 10.68 -10.72 4.21
N LEU A 102 9.37 -10.64 4.05
CA LEU A 102 8.75 -9.91 2.95
C LEU A 102 9.08 -8.41 2.98
N LEU A 103 9.02 -7.77 4.14
CA LEU A 103 9.36 -6.35 4.30
C LEU A 103 10.83 -6.08 3.95
N LEU A 104 11.75 -6.94 4.37
CA LEU A 104 13.17 -6.83 4.03
C LEU A 104 13.39 -6.99 2.52
N SER A 105 12.72 -7.95 1.89
CA SER A 105 12.80 -8.16 0.43
C SER A 105 12.32 -6.93 -0.34
N ILE A 106 11.18 -6.35 0.05
CA ILE A 106 10.67 -5.13 -0.57
C ILE A 106 11.63 -3.96 -0.40
N ASN A 107 12.26 -3.82 0.77
CA ASN A 107 13.17 -2.71 1.06
C ASN A 107 14.49 -2.79 0.27
N ARG A 108 14.84 -3.95 -0.30
CA ARG A 108 16.00 -4.11 -1.19
C ARG A 108 15.77 -3.55 -2.60
N LEU A 109 14.53 -3.29 -2.99
CA LEU A 109 14.24 -2.68 -4.28
C LEU A 109 14.87 -1.28 -4.40
N PRO A 110 15.59 -1.00 -5.50
CA PRO A 110 16.34 0.26 -5.65
C PRO A 110 15.43 1.46 -5.89
N ASN A 111 14.33 1.29 -6.61
CA ASN A 111 13.46 2.39 -7.03
C ASN A 111 12.36 2.69 -6.00
N ASN A 112 12.41 3.87 -5.40
CA ASN A 112 11.47 4.31 -4.38
C ASN A 112 9.99 4.30 -4.83
N LYS A 113 9.70 4.57 -6.09
CA LYS A 113 8.33 4.56 -6.63
C LYS A 113 7.73 3.15 -6.57
N TYR A 114 8.43 2.18 -7.12
CA TYR A 114 7.99 0.78 -7.16
C TYR A 114 8.00 0.16 -5.76
N ARG A 115 9.04 0.43 -4.96
CA ARG A 115 9.08 0.01 -3.55
C ARG A 115 7.85 0.50 -2.77
N ARG A 116 7.39 1.76 -2.96
CA ARG A 116 6.15 2.27 -2.34
C ARG A 116 4.93 1.47 -2.78
N ALA A 117 4.82 1.07 -4.04
CA ALA A 117 3.73 0.23 -4.51
C ALA A 117 3.69 -1.09 -3.74
N PHE A 118 4.82 -1.80 -3.65
CA PHE A 118 4.90 -3.06 -2.90
C PHE A 118 4.70 -2.88 -1.39
N LEU A 119 5.16 -1.78 -0.77
CA LEU A 119 4.84 -1.45 0.62
C LEU A 119 3.34 -1.21 0.84
N CYS A 120 2.65 -0.63 -0.14
CA CYS A 120 1.20 -0.48 -0.09
C CYS A 120 0.50 -1.84 -0.13
N LEU A 121 0.93 -2.76 -1.01
CA LEU A 121 0.42 -4.14 -1.06
C LEU A 121 0.72 -4.88 0.25
N PHE A 122 1.93 -4.75 0.79
CA PHE A 122 2.31 -5.28 2.10
C PHE A 122 1.37 -4.78 3.21
N SER A 123 1.10 -3.47 3.27
CA SER A 123 0.21 -2.91 4.29
C SER A 123 -1.21 -3.49 4.22
N SER A 124 -1.68 -3.84 3.02
CA SER A 124 -3.02 -4.36 2.79
C SER A 124 -3.24 -5.78 3.33
N ILE A 125 -2.18 -6.57 3.48
CA ILE A 125 -2.27 -7.95 3.97
C ILE A 125 -2.13 -8.09 5.47
N LEU A 126 -1.62 -7.07 6.19
CA LEU A 126 -1.32 -7.15 7.61
C LEU A 126 -2.50 -7.63 8.45
N LYS A 127 -3.71 -7.16 8.14
CA LYS A 127 -4.91 -7.57 8.87
C LYS A 127 -5.30 -9.02 8.60
N SER A 128 -5.17 -9.52 7.38
CA SER A 128 -5.48 -10.91 7.03
C SER A 128 -4.49 -11.89 7.64
N CYS A 129 -3.21 -11.52 7.68
CA CYS A 129 -2.12 -12.32 8.24
C CYS A 129 -1.97 -12.19 9.77
N SER A 130 -2.83 -11.42 10.43
CA SER A 130 -2.83 -11.24 11.89
C SER A 130 -3.96 -12.01 12.58
N ARG A 131 -3.91 -12.09 13.90
CA ARG A 131 -4.98 -12.63 14.75
C ARG A 131 -6.17 -11.67 14.94
N TRP A 132 -6.23 -10.57 14.18
CA TRP A 132 -7.28 -9.57 14.30
C TRP A 132 -8.66 -10.11 13.93
N LEU A 133 -9.66 -9.92 14.80
CA LEU A 133 -11.05 -10.28 14.54
C LEU A 133 -11.61 -9.44 13.38
N THR A 134 -11.90 -10.10 12.27
CA THR A 134 -12.21 -9.45 10.98
C THR A 134 -13.49 -8.61 11.03
N LYS A 135 -14.50 -9.06 11.79
CA LYS A 135 -15.83 -8.42 11.86
C LYS A 135 -15.95 -7.34 12.95
N SER A 136 -14.89 -7.11 13.75
CA SER A 136 -14.94 -6.11 14.81
C SER A 136 -14.43 -4.74 14.34
N ILE A 137 -15.14 -3.69 14.76
CA ILE A 137 -14.69 -2.30 14.60
C ILE A 137 -13.55 -2.01 15.59
N LYS A 138 -13.64 -2.59 16.81
CA LYS A 138 -12.59 -2.44 17.82
C LYS A 138 -11.48 -3.46 17.59
N PRO A 139 -10.20 -3.06 17.70
CA PRO A 139 -9.09 -3.99 17.63
C PRO A 139 -9.16 -5.03 18.75
N GLN A 140 -9.37 -6.29 18.39
CA GLN A 140 -9.34 -7.42 19.31
C GLN A 140 -8.92 -8.70 18.61
N ILE A 141 -8.33 -9.62 19.37
CA ILE A 141 -7.93 -10.94 18.86
C ILE A 141 -9.16 -11.83 18.70
N ASP A 142 -9.15 -12.59 17.61
CA ASP A 142 -10.00 -13.74 17.41
C ASP A 142 -9.18 -15.00 17.71
N PRO A 143 -9.46 -15.72 18.80
CA PRO A 143 -8.71 -16.92 19.16
C PRO A 143 -8.89 -18.09 18.18
N ASN A 144 -9.96 -18.05 17.37
CA ASN A 144 -10.28 -19.10 16.40
C ASN A 144 -9.85 -18.74 14.97
N LYS A 145 -9.31 -17.54 14.75
CA LYS A 145 -8.88 -17.14 13.43
C LYS A 145 -7.60 -17.86 13.03
N ILE A 146 -7.62 -18.46 11.86
CA ILE A 146 -6.43 -18.93 11.17
C ILE A 146 -5.94 -17.78 10.30
N PRO A 147 -4.79 -17.15 10.61
CA PRO A 147 -4.22 -16.09 9.78
C PRO A 147 -3.91 -16.62 8.37
N ALA A 148 -4.03 -15.76 7.37
CA ALA A 148 -3.70 -16.13 6.01
C ALA A 148 -2.17 -16.28 5.85
N ASP A 149 -1.76 -17.21 4.99
CA ASP A 149 -0.36 -17.32 4.57
C ASP A 149 0.12 -15.99 3.97
N VAL A 150 1.28 -15.52 4.43
CA VAL A 150 1.80 -14.17 4.13
C VAL A 150 2.10 -14.01 2.65
N PHE A 151 2.83 -14.98 2.08
CA PHE A 151 3.27 -14.85 0.68
C PHE A 151 2.10 -15.00 -0.29
N SER A 152 1.22 -15.97 -0.06
CA SER A 152 -0.01 -16.17 -0.86
C SER A 152 -0.93 -14.95 -0.79
N ALA A 153 -1.09 -14.33 0.38
CA ALA A 153 -1.88 -13.11 0.54
C ALA A 153 -1.25 -11.94 -0.24
N PHE A 154 0.07 -11.81 -0.21
CA PHE A 154 0.80 -10.78 -0.94
C PHE A 154 0.70 -10.97 -2.45
N GLU A 155 0.94 -12.17 -2.94
CA GLU A 155 0.79 -12.53 -4.35
C GLU A 155 -0.63 -12.25 -4.88
N MET A 156 -1.65 -12.59 -4.10
CA MET A 156 -3.03 -12.27 -4.46
C MET A 156 -3.26 -10.75 -4.60
N GLN A 157 -2.69 -9.91 -3.73
CA GLN A 157 -2.79 -8.45 -3.85
C GLN A 157 -1.98 -7.93 -5.03
N TYR A 158 -0.80 -8.48 -5.28
CA TYR A 158 0.00 -8.16 -6.46
C TYR A 158 -0.76 -8.44 -7.75
N ASN A 159 -1.33 -9.63 -7.89
CA ASN A 159 -2.10 -10.02 -9.08
C ASN A 159 -3.32 -9.11 -9.31
N LYS A 160 -4.00 -8.71 -8.23
CA LYS A 160 -5.09 -7.71 -8.31
C LYS A 160 -4.59 -6.36 -8.79
N PHE A 161 -3.45 -5.91 -8.28
CA PHE A 161 -2.85 -4.62 -8.64
C PHE A 161 -2.45 -4.60 -10.11
N ILE A 162 -1.75 -5.63 -10.61
CA ILE A 162 -1.40 -5.76 -12.04
C ILE A 162 -2.67 -5.71 -12.91
N LYS A 163 -3.69 -6.49 -12.57
CA LYS A 163 -4.95 -6.52 -13.32
C LYS A 163 -5.64 -5.15 -13.41
N ILE A 164 -5.61 -4.37 -12.33
CA ILE A 164 -6.15 -3.01 -12.32
C ILE A 164 -5.34 -2.11 -13.27
N LEU A 165 -4.01 -2.17 -13.22
CA LEU A 165 -3.14 -1.36 -14.08
C LEU A 165 -3.31 -1.70 -15.57
N GLU A 166 -3.53 -2.96 -15.91
CA GLU A 166 -3.83 -3.39 -17.29
C GLU A 166 -5.16 -2.82 -17.81
N GLN A 167 -6.13 -2.64 -16.92
CA GLN A 167 -7.46 -2.12 -17.27
C GLN A 167 -7.54 -0.60 -17.29
N GLU A 168 -6.76 0.07 -16.46
CA GLU A 168 -6.84 1.51 -16.23
C GLU A 168 -5.88 2.33 -17.10
N GLY A 169 -5.61 2.06 -18.30
CA GLY A 169 -4.70 2.78 -19.22
C GLY A 169 -4.82 4.32 -19.23
N VAL A 170 -4.96 4.96 -18.07
CA VAL A 170 -5.14 6.41 -17.92
C VAL A 170 -3.78 7.11 -17.87
N HIS A 171 -3.26 7.45 -19.02
CA HIS A 171 -2.16 8.42 -19.11
C HIS A 171 -2.73 9.84 -18.99
N THR A 172 -2.41 10.54 -17.92
CA THR A 172 -2.84 11.92 -17.71
C THR A 172 -1.64 12.84 -17.62
N LYS A 173 -1.83 14.10 -18.08
CA LYS A 173 -0.81 15.15 -17.94
C LYS A 173 -0.92 15.89 -16.60
N SER A 174 -1.93 15.56 -15.77
CA SER A 174 -2.14 16.24 -14.48
C SER A 174 -1.06 15.86 -13.48
N LYS A 175 -0.63 16.85 -12.70
CA LYS A 175 0.32 16.66 -11.60
C LYS A 175 -0.44 16.40 -10.31
N VAL A 176 -0.07 15.33 -9.61
CA VAL A 176 -0.58 15.01 -8.27
C VAL A 176 0.57 15.10 -7.28
N ASP A 177 0.42 15.97 -6.28
CA ASP A 177 1.39 16.16 -5.21
C ASP A 177 0.74 15.86 -3.86
N ILE A 178 1.33 14.93 -3.09
CA ILE A 178 0.79 14.46 -1.81
C ILE A 178 1.90 14.54 -0.77
N VAL A 179 1.62 15.24 0.32
CA VAL A 179 2.54 15.48 1.43
C VAL A 179 2.07 14.74 2.68
N THR A 180 3.00 14.16 3.43
CA THR A 180 2.71 13.61 4.77
C THR A 180 3.10 14.66 5.79
N GLY A 181 2.15 15.14 6.58
CA GLY A 181 2.41 16.16 7.59
C GLY A 181 1.15 16.82 8.15
N ASN A 182 1.36 17.67 9.14
CA ASN A 182 0.38 18.62 9.69
C ASN A 182 0.57 19.99 9.05
N PHE A 183 -0.56 20.68 8.85
CA PHE A 183 -0.62 22.10 8.54
C PHE A 183 -1.29 22.85 9.66
#